data_aa755ffe3687f3f92e8c8bd574e817de
#
_entry.id   aa755ffe3687f3f92e8c8bd574e817de
#
_cell.length_a   1.000
_cell.length_b   1.000
_cell.length_c   1.000
_cell.angle_alpha   90.00
_cell.angle_beta   90.00
_cell.angle_gamma   90.00
#
_symmetry.space_group_name_H-M   'P 1'
#
loop_
_entity.id
_entity.type
_entity.pdbx_description
1 polymer ?
#
loop_
_entity_poly.entity_id
_entity_poly.type
_entity_poly.pdbx_seq_one_letter_code
_entity_poly.pdbx_strand_id
1 'polypeptide(L)'
;MPFYLHIKSFFFGAIATLSFEPVNVKFIIFLSYAYIMRSLFFDSKNDLKTKLIFWAAGHWAIGMSWTIVSIYYYGNAGFIVTLLLYFLLLCVLILIFSTPIFLYRFINSKNNIFKIFTIASVFLIIDFSKDYLLDGLPWILPGYIFTDTYLQYFYSIWGVAGFSFILYLVSAILAIYLHLNRIKFLTYTGLIILTTLPIYDPNIENGDIKISIIQPSSDPFLKYKENYYEEIENNIFELNAKISKDTELIVLPEAELPYVIQDYRFNLFKNILLTDIPLIGGAWSYKDGNFYNSLVNFHTLDEYNKQHLVLFGEYLPISDKIRDLVPFFRLPMSNISKGSNNQNLLTINDMNLATLICYDAVFANTVRKRVKSSNLIVNISNDTWFGDSIGPYQHLNIARIRSIENNKWTIRATNNGYSAIISNKGTIVMLSDKNSKQILEGHVQLIEGRTFYSLYGYILFYLISCIFVLLAIYRKFKNA
;
A
#
# COMPACT_ATOMS: atom_id res chain seq x y z
N MET A 1 8.06 21.83 -29.80
CA MET A 1 7.87 20.35 -29.81
C MET A 1 6.48 20.02 -30.33
N PRO A 2 6.30 19.07 -31.26
CA PRO A 2 4.95 18.76 -31.76
C PRO A 2 4.02 18.21 -30.67
N PHE A 3 2.77 18.63 -30.67
CA PHE A 3 1.75 18.26 -29.66
C PHE A 3 1.58 16.75 -29.47
N TYR A 4 1.76 15.95 -30.55
CA TYR A 4 1.64 14.49 -30.48
C TYR A 4 2.67 13.83 -29.54
N LEU A 5 3.84 14.44 -29.32
CA LEU A 5 4.87 13.90 -28.41
C LEU A 5 4.45 14.03 -26.94
N HIS A 6 3.67 15.05 -26.60
CA HIS A 6 3.11 15.22 -25.27
C HIS A 6 2.06 14.14 -25.01
N ILE A 7 1.14 13.93 -25.96
CA ILE A 7 0.12 12.87 -25.88
C ILE A 7 0.78 11.50 -25.79
N LYS A 8 1.81 11.24 -26.62
CA LYS A 8 2.56 9.97 -26.57
C LYS A 8 3.18 9.73 -25.20
N SER A 9 3.81 10.75 -24.60
CA SER A 9 4.44 10.61 -23.28
C SER A 9 3.40 10.36 -22.19
N PHE A 10 2.29 11.09 -22.20
CA PHE A 10 1.15 10.85 -21.30
C PHE A 10 0.63 9.41 -21.42
N PHE A 11 0.42 8.95 -22.65
CA PHE A 11 -0.05 7.59 -22.91
C PHE A 11 0.92 6.53 -22.37
N PHE A 12 2.23 6.67 -22.60
CA PHE A 12 3.22 5.74 -22.05
C PHE A 12 3.21 5.73 -20.50
N GLY A 13 3.01 6.89 -19.85
CA GLY A 13 2.83 6.94 -18.40
C GLY A 13 1.56 6.24 -17.94
N ALA A 14 0.44 6.51 -18.61
CA ALA A 14 -0.86 5.92 -18.29
C ALA A 14 -0.88 4.40 -18.44
N ILE A 15 -0.35 3.84 -19.51
CA ILE A 15 -0.33 2.38 -19.71
C ILE A 15 0.55 1.63 -18.70
N ALA A 16 1.53 2.28 -18.08
CA ALA A 16 2.33 1.67 -17.01
C ALA A 16 1.44 1.18 -15.85
N THR A 17 0.31 1.85 -15.61
CA THR A 17 -0.62 1.49 -14.53
C THR A 17 -1.37 0.18 -14.78
N LEU A 18 -1.46 -0.26 -16.04
CA LEU A 18 -2.04 -1.55 -16.40
C LEU A 18 -1.21 -2.75 -15.88
N SER A 19 0.00 -2.49 -15.39
CA SER A 19 0.86 -3.53 -14.78
C SER A 19 0.49 -3.83 -13.34
N PHE A 20 -0.31 -3.00 -12.71
CA PHE A 20 -0.80 -3.18 -11.35
C PHE A 20 -2.19 -3.83 -11.33
N GLU A 21 -2.59 -4.29 -10.13
CA GLU A 21 -3.93 -4.78 -9.90
C GLU A 21 -5.00 -3.71 -10.25
N PRO A 22 -6.16 -4.11 -10.80
CA PRO A 22 -6.58 -5.48 -11.10
C PRO A 22 -6.20 -5.98 -12.50
N VAL A 23 -5.59 -5.15 -13.37
CA VAL A 23 -5.35 -5.48 -14.80
C VAL A 23 -4.17 -6.46 -14.97
N ASN A 24 -3.07 -6.25 -14.24
CA ASN A 24 -1.94 -7.18 -14.11
C ASN A 24 -1.16 -7.53 -15.40
N VAL A 25 -1.12 -6.64 -16.39
CA VAL A 25 -0.28 -6.84 -17.58
C VAL A 25 1.16 -6.39 -17.30
N LYS A 26 1.88 -7.18 -16.53
CA LYS A 26 3.11 -6.84 -15.79
C LYS A 26 4.28 -6.34 -16.65
N PHE A 27 4.45 -6.85 -17.86
CA PHE A 27 5.57 -6.47 -18.73
C PHE A 27 5.49 -5.04 -19.27
N ILE A 28 4.29 -4.43 -19.32
CA ILE A 28 4.08 -3.09 -19.90
C ILE A 28 4.89 -2.02 -19.16
N ILE A 29 5.03 -2.13 -17.84
CA ILE A 29 5.75 -1.14 -17.05
C ILE A 29 7.23 -1.03 -17.46
N PHE A 30 7.88 -2.14 -17.84
CA PHE A 30 9.26 -2.14 -18.30
C PHE A 30 9.41 -1.31 -19.58
N LEU A 31 8.48 -1.47 -20.53
CA LEU A 31 8.47 -0.70 -21.79
C LEU A 31 8.18 0.77 -21.55
N SER A 32 7.27 1.06 -20.64
CA SER A 32 6.92 2.43 -20.26
C SER A 32 8.10 3.16 -19.60
N TYR A 33 8.77 2.53 -18.63
CA TYR A 33 9.98 3.11 -18.04
C TYR A 33 11.15 3.17 -19.03
N ALA A 34 11.30 2.18 -19.91
CA ALA A 34 12.31 2.22 -20.95
C ALA A 34 12.11 3.44 -21.90
N TYR A 35 10.87 3.79 -22.22
CA TYR A 35 10.55 4.97 -23.02
C TYR A 35 11.05 6.25 -22.36
N ILE A 36 10.77 6.47 -21.07
CA ILE A 36 11.19 7.70 -20.38
C ILE A 36 12.69 7.71 -20.09
N MET A 37 13.29 6.57 -19.77
CA MET A 37 14.73 6.43 -19.53
C MET A 37 15.53 6.64 -20.83
N ARG A 38 14.99 6.21 -21.98
CA ARG A 38 15.58 6.53 -23.29
C ARG A 38 15.67 8.04 -23.48
N SER A 39 14.62 8.77 -23.10
CA SER A 39 14.64 10.23 -23.18
C SER A 39 15.70 10.85 -22.26
N LEU A 40 15.91 10.29 -21.05
CA LEU A 40 16.99 10.70 -20.14
C LEU A 40 18.39 10.46 -20.72
N PHE A 41 18.57 9.43 -21.56
CA PHE A 41 19.87 9.13 -22.13
C PHE A 41 20.20 9.92 -23.39
N PHE A 42 19.21 10.23 -24.23
CA PHE A 42 19.45 10.64 -25.61
C PHE A 42 18.77 11.95 -26.02
N ASP A 43 17.79 12.46 -25.30
CA ASP A 43 17.05 13.67 -25.68
C ASP A 43 17.74 14.95 -25.17
N SER A 44 17.38 16.09 -25.76
CA SER A 44 17.75 17.41 -25.23
C SER A 44 17.09 17.66 -23.88
N LYS A 45 17.65 18.56 -23.04
CA LYS A 45 17.08 18.91 -21.74
C LYS A 45 15.64 19.43 -21.83
N ASN A 46 15.35 20.23 -22.88
CA ASN A 46 14.00 20.80 -23.05
C ASN A 46 12.96 19.72 -23.44
N ASP A 47 13.33 18.81 -24.35
CA ASP A 47 12.45 17.69 -24.72
C ASP A 47 12.21 16.74 -23.56
N LEU A 48 13.26 16.44 -22.81
CA LEU A 48 13.19 15.60 -21.62
C LEU A 48 12.23 16.18 -20.56
N LYS A 49 12.34 17.49 -20.27
CA LYS A 49 11.46 18.15 -19.29
C LYS A 49 9.99 17.91 -19.62
N THR A 50 9.63 18.17 -20.86
CA THR A 50 8.24 18.01 -21.30
C THR A 50 7.80 16.55 -21.24
N LYS A 51 8.63 15.62 -21.72
CA LYS A 51 8.29 14.18 -21.69
C LYS A 51 8.16 13.64 -20.28
N LEU A 52 9.02 14.03 -19.33
CA LEU A 52 8.92 13.62 -17.94
C LEU A 52 7.62 14.10 -17.29
N ILE A 53 7.26 15.37 -17.48
CA ILE A 53 6.04 15.94 -16.92
C ILE A 53 4.80 15.21 -17.47
N PHE A 54 4.71 15.03 -18.79
CA PHE A 54 3.55 14.38 -19.39
C PHE A 54 3.49 12.87 -19.07
N TRP A 55 4.64 12.20 -19.02
CA TRP A 55 4.69 10.79 -18.59
C TRP A 55 4.23 10.66 -17.13
N ALA A 56 4.74 11.48 -16.23
CA ALA A 56 4.35 11.49 -14.83
C ALA A 56 2.86 11.83 -14.69
N ALA A 57 2.34 12.79 -15.45
CA ALA A 57 0.92 13.12 -15.45
C ALA A 57 0.05 11.93 -15.84
N GLY A 58 0.41 11.18 -16.88
CA GLY A 58 -0.31 9.97 -17.27
C GLY A 58 -0.26 8.87 -16.22
N HIS A 59 0.92 8.61 -15.65
CA HIS A 59 1.12 7.58 -14.64
C HIS A 59 0.33 7.84 -13.35
N TRP A 60 0.44 9.05 -12.81
CA TRP A 60 -0.20 9.41 -11.56
C TRP A 60 -1.71 9.67 -11.72
N ALA A 61 -2.14 10.26 -12.85
CA ALA A 61 -3.57 10.51 -13.07
C ALA A 61 -4.39 9.20 -13.15
N ILE A 62 -3.83 8.15 -13.71
CA ILE A 62 -4.52 6.85 -13.74
C ILE A 62 -4.27 6.07 -12.45
N GLY A 63 -3.01 5.98 -12.00
CA GLY A 63 -2.65 5.16 -10.84
C GLY A 63 -3.24 5.63 -9.52
N MET A 64 -3.53 6.92 -9.38
CA MET A 64 -4.15 7.50 -8.18
C MET A 64 -5.62 7.88 -8.38
N SER A 65 -6.26 7.43 -9.45
CA SER A 65 -7.66 7.77 -9.78
C SER A 65 -8.67 7.38 -8.68
N TRP A 66 -8.38 6.35 -7.90
CA TRP A 66 -9.20 5.94 -6.77
C TRP A 66 -9.39 7.04 -5.71
N THR A 67 -8.45 7.98 -5.59
CA THR A 67 -8.57 9.10 -4.64
C THR A 67 -9.72 10.04 -4.98
N ILE A 68 -10.14 10.12 -6.26
CA ILE A 68 -11.34 10.87 -6.68
C ILE A 68 -12.57 10.31 -5.98
N VAL A 69 -12.70 8.97 -5.96
CA VAL A 69 -13.81 8.28 -5.30
C VAL A 69 -13.82 8.60 -3.80
N SER A 70 -12.66 8.50 -3.15
CA SER A 70 -12.52 8.80 -1.72
C SER A 70 -12.93 10.24 -1.39
N ILE A 71 -12.46 11.22 -2.17
CA ILE A 71 -12.71 12.65 -1.91
C ILE A 71 -14.16 13.02 -2.25
N TYR A 72 -14.67 12.55 -3.40
CA TYR A 72 -15.99 12.95 -3.88
C TYR A 72 -17.12 12.31 -3.09
N TYR A 73 -17.14 10.96 -3.03
CA TYR A 73 -18.25 10.24 -2.41
C TYR A 73 -18.16 10.23 -0.89
N TYR A 74 -17.01 9.86 -0.35
CA TYR A 74 -16.87 9.64 1.09
C TYR A 74 -16.45 10.91 1.84
N GLY A 75 -15.66 11.77 1.19
CA GLY A 75 -15.31 13.08 1.73
C GLY A 75 -16.41 14.14 1.56
N ASN A 76 -17.44 13.84 0.76
CA ASN A 76 -18.54 14.78 0.44
C ASN A 76 -18.04 16.17 0.01
N ALA A 77 -16.92 16.22 -0.72
CA ALA A 77 -16.22 17.47 -1.03
C ALA A 77 -16.87 18.30 -2.15
N GLY A 78 -17.86 17.73 -2.83
CA GLY A 78 -18.41 18.31 -4.05
C GLY A 78 -17.43 18.21 -5.23
N PHE A 79 -17.96 18.32 -6.45
CA PHE A 79 -17.19 18.03 -7.68
C PHE A 79 -15.99 18.95 -7.88
N ILE A 80 -16.16 20.27 -7.71
CA ILE A 80 -15.09 21.26 -7.95
C ILE A 80 -13.93 21.08 -6.95
N VAL A 81 -14.25 20.92 -5.66
CA VAL A 81 -13.24 20.72 -4.60
C VAL A 81 -12.48 19.41 -4.83
N THR A 82 -13.19 18.35 -5.21
CA THR A 82 -12.58 17.07 -5.56
C THR A 82 -11.55 17.21 -6.69
N LEU A 83 -11.94 17.86 -7.79
CA LEU A 83 -11.01 18.07 -8.91
C LEU A 83 -9.81 18.92 -8.52
N LEU A 84 -10.01 19.96 -7.69
CA LEU A 84 -8.93 20.82 -7.22
C LEU A 84 -7.94 20.02 -6.33
N LEU A 85 -8.43 19.29 -5.35
CA LEU A 85 -7.59 18.48 -4.45
C LEU A 85 -6.85 17.39 -5.22
N TYR A 86 -7.53 16.72 -6.15
CA TYR A 86 -6.91 15.73 -7.01
C TYR A 86 -5.82 16.33 -7.90
N PHE A 87 -6.10 17.48 -8.52
CA PHE A 87 -5.11 18.20 -9.32
C PHE A 87 -3.88 18.61 -8.51
N LEU A 88 -4.08 19.11 -7.28
CA LEU A 88 -2.98 19.46 -6.37
C LEU A 88 -2.12 18.22 -6.02
N LEU A 89 -2.75 17.09 -5.72
CA LEU A 89 -2.04 15.82 -5.50
C LEU A 89 -1.22 15.44 -6.72
N LEU A 90 -1.80 15.50 -7.93
CA LEU A 90 -1.08 15.21 -9.16
C LEU A 90 0.10 16.14 -9.38
N CYS A 91 -0.05 17.44 -9.14
CA CYS A 91 1.05 18.41 -9.26
C CYS A 91 2.23 18.03 -8.36
N VAL A 92 1.97 17.64 -7.10
CA VAL A 92 3.02 17.21 -6.16
C VAL A 92 3.72 15.95 -6.66
N LEU A 93 2.96 14.92 -7.07
CA LEU A 93 3.52 13.66 -7.55
C LEU A 93 4.31 13.84 -8.86
N ILE A 94 3.82 14.67 -9.78
CA ILE A 94 4.54 15.03 -11.03
C ILE A 94 5.84 15.75 -10.69
N LEU A 95 5.82 16.68 -9.74
CA LEU A 95 7.01 17.43 -9.34
C LEU A 95 8.07 16.49 -8.76
N ILE A 96 7.70 15.60 -7.85
CA ILE A 96 8.57 14.59 -7.25
C ILE A 96 9.17 13.70 -8.35
N PHE A 97 8.34 13.15 -9.24
CA PHE A 97 8.81 12.28 -10.30
C PHE A 97 9.68 12.98 -11.34
N SER A 98 9.53 14.29 -11.51
CA SER A 98 10.30 15.08 -12.46
C SER A 98 11.70 15.49 -11.95
N THR A 99 12.05 15.16 -10.70
CA THR A 99 13.37 15.49 -10.12
C THR A 99 14.58 15.00 -10.93
N PRO A 100 14.56 13.89 -11.72
CA PRO A 100 15.68 13.49 -12.56
C PRO A 100 16.16 14.56 -13.53
N ILE A 101 15.31 15.53 -13.88
CA ILE A 101 15.71 16.64 -14.77
C ILE A 101 16.81 17.50 -14.15
N PHE A 102 16.80 17.67 -12.82
CA PHE A 102 17.84 18.41 -12.11
C PHE A 102 19.16 17.66 -12.08
N LEU A 103 19.10 16.32 -12.14
CA LEU A 103 20.24 15.41 -12.16
C LEU A 103 20.72 15.08 -13.58
N TYR A 104 20.03 15.56 -14.62
CA TYR A 104 20.31 15.29 -16.03
C TYR A 104 21.80 15.45 -16.39
N ARG A 105 22.43 16.53 -15.91
CA ARG A 105 23.86 16.80 -16.15
C ARG A 105 24.78 15.76 -15.51
N PHE A 106 24.38 15.14 -14.41
CA PHE A 106 25.17 14.13 -13.68
C PHE A 106 24.98 12.74 -14.28
N ILE A 107 23.80 12.45 -14.86
CA ILE A 107 23.47 11.17 -15.49
C ILE A 107 24.23 11.00 -16.82
N ASN A 108 24.55 12.07 -17.51
CA ASN A 108 25.16 12.03 -18.85
C ASN A 108 26.67 11.69 -18.80
N SER A 109 26.97 10.40 -18.62
CA SER A 109 28.31 9.81 -18.65
C SER A 109 28.54 9.08 -19.99
N LYS A 110 29.81 8.95 -20.44
CA LYS A 110 30.16 8.13 -21.60
C LYS A 110 30.05 6.62 -21.33
N ASN A 111 30.14 6.19 -20.08
CA ASN A 111 30.03 4.78 -19.66
C ASN A 111 28.57 4.38 -19.48
N ASN A 112 28.08 3.49 -20.35
CA ASN A 112 26.69 3.03 -20.32
C ASN A 112 26.32 2.27 -19.05
N ILE A 113 27.21 1.45 -18.49
CA ILE A 113 26.97 0.71 -17.25
C ILE A 113 26.75 1.72 -16.11
N PHE A 114 27.61 2.71 -16.00
CA PHE A 114 27.48 3.74 -14.98
C PHE A 114 26.18 4.54 -15.13
N LYS A 115 25.76 4.87 -16.37
CA LYS A 115 24.49 5.54 -16.65
C LYS A 115 23.30 4.70 -16.17
N ILE A 116 23.29 3.41 -16.48
CA ILE A 116 22.20 2.47 -16.09
C ILE A 116 22.04 2.46 -14.58
N PHE A 117 23.11 2.23 -13.85
CA PHE A 117 23.06 2.20 -12.39
C PHE A 117 22.69 3.55 -11.77
N THR A 118 23.20 4.64 -12.30
CA THR A 118 22.87 6.00 -11.82
C THR A 118 21.39 6.30 -12.00
N ILE A 119 20.81 6.01 -13.17
CA ILE A 119 19.40 6.32 -13.42
C ILE A 119 18.47 5.43 -12.55
N ALA A 120 18.78 4.15 -12.45
CA ALA A 120 18.03 3.24 -11.57
C ALA A 120 18.07 3.71 -10.10
N SER A 121 19.24 4.17 -9.65
CA SER A 121 19.44 4.72 -8.30
C SER A 121 18.64 6.00 -8.06
N VAL A 122 18.58 6.90 -9.05
CA VAL A 122 17.78 8.14 -8.95
C VAL A 122 16.30 7.81 -8.80
N PHE A 123 15.77 6.89 -9.62
CA PHE A 123 14.36 6.50 -9.52
C PHE A 123 14.04 5.79 -8.20
N LEU A 124 14.95 4.96 -7.68
CA LEU A 124 14.74 4.33 -6.37
C LEU A 124 14.75 5.35 -5.22
N ILE A 125 15.61 6.39 -5.27
CA ILE A 125 15.59 7.47 -4.28
C ILE A 125 14.30 8.28 -4.35
N ILE A 126 13.73 8.45 -5.55
CA ILE A 126 12.40 9.07 -5.73
C ILE A 126 11.33 8.20 -5.05
N ASP A 127 11.37 6.89 -5.22
CA ASP A 127 10.43 5.99 -4.53
C ASP A 127 10.59 6.07 -3.01
N PHE A 128 11.82 6.09 -2.51
CA PHE A 128 12.09 6.28 -1.09
C PHE A 128 11.52 7.59 -0.53
N SER A 129 11.59 8.67 -1.30
CA SER A 129 11.05 9.96 -0.85
C SER A 129 9.53 9.92 -0.62
N LYS A 130 8.80 9.03 -1.29
CA LYS A 130 7.36 8.84 -1.11
C LYS A 130 6.99 8.25 0.26
N ASP A 131 7.89 7.57 0.95
CA ASP A 131 7.64 7.06 2.30
C ASP A 131 7.55 8.18 3.34
N TYR A 132 8.07 9.37 3.04
CA TYR A 132 8.23 10.47 4.00
C TYR A 132 7.52 11.77 3.60
N LEU A 133 7.36 12.03 2.32
CA LEU A 133 6.72 13.26 1.84
C LEU A 133 5.21 13.21 2.07
N LEU A 134 4.66 14.27 2.66
CA LEU A 134 3.22 14.40 3.00
C LEU A 134 2.73 13.24 3.89
N ASP A 135 3.53 12.87 4.89
CA ASP A 135 3.31 11.70 5.77
C ASP A 135 3.36 10.34 5.06
N GLY A 136 3.81 10.34 3.82
CA GLY A 136 4.04 9.16 3.02
C GLY A 136 2.87 8.77 2.12
N LEU A 137 3.22 8.44 0.86
CA LEU A 137 2.31 7.86 -0.11
C LEU A 137 3.06 6.82 -0.98
N PRO A 138 3.55 5.71 -0.39
CA PRO A 138 4.26 4.66 -1.14
C PRO A 138 3.28 3.78 -1.92
N TRP A 139 2.50 4.38 -2.81
CA TRP A 139 1.52 3.72 -3.66
C TRP A 139 2.07 3.49 -5.06
N ILE A 140 1.58 2.47 -5.77
CA ILE A 140 2.02 2.06 -7.13
C ILE A 140 3.55 2.07 -7.32
N LEU A 141 4.31 1.57 -6.33
CA LEU A 141 5.75 1.34 -6.50
C LEU A 141 5.97 0.25 -7.54
N PRO A 142 6.90 0.42 -8.50
CA PRO A 142 7.08 -0.58 -9.57
C PRO A 142 7.37 -1.99 -9.07
N GLY A 143 8.00 -2.12 -7.92
CA GLY A 143 8.25 -3.41 -7.30
C GLY A 143 7.00 -4.18 -6.86
N TYR A 144 5.81 -3.60 -6.85
CA TYR A 144 4.58 -4.32 -6.48
C TYR A 144 4.06 -5.29 -7.53
N ILE A 145 4.57 -5.26 -8.76
CA ILE A 145 4.03 -6.05 -9.86
C ILE A 145 4.41 -7.54 -9.85
N PHE A 146 5.34 -7.96 -9.00
CA PHE A 146 5.92 -9.32 -9.09
C PHE A 146 5.16 -10.40 -8.31
N THR A 147 4.01 -10.08 -7.73
CA THR A 147 3.08 -11.09 -7.20
C THR A 147 2.58 -11.99 -8.32
N ASP A 148 2.27 -13.24 -7.99
CA ASP A 148 1.84 -14.27 -8.94
C ASP A 148 2.82 -14.51 -10.11
N THR A 149 4.12 -14.32 -9.86
CA THR A 149 5.20 -14.62 -10.81
C THR A 149 6.25 -15.53 -10.17
N TYR A 150 7.10 -16.17 -11.01
CA TYR A 150 8.23 -16.97 -10.52
C TYR A 150 9.19 -16.22 -9.62
N LEU A 151 9.16 -14.89 -9.67
CA LEU A 151 10.05 -14.04 -8.88
C LEU A 151 9.47 -13.67 -7.51
N GLN A 152 8.17 -13.90 -7.23
CA GLN A 152 7.53 -13.42 -6.02
C GLN A 152 8.23 -13.83 -4.72
N TYR A 153 8.80 -15.02 -4.66
CA TYR A 153 9.49 -15.52 -3.47
C TYR A 153 10.71 -14.68 -3.07
N PHE A 154 11.29 -13.96 -4.02
CA PHE A 154 12.41 -13.06 -3.75
C PHE A 154 12.01 -11.78 -2.99
N TYR A 155 10.71 -11.52 -2.77
CA TYR A 155 10.31 -10.46 -1.86
C TYR A 155 10.87 -10.67 -0.44
N SER A 156 11.03 -11.91 0.00
CA SER A 156 11.66 -12.26 1.29
C SER A 156 13.14 -11.87 1.38
N ILE A 157 13.79 -11.61 0.26
CA ILE A 157 15.21 -11.22 0.17
C ILE A 157 15.35 -9.74 -0.20
N TRP A 158 14.71 -9.32 -1.29
CA TRP A 158 14.91 -8.00 -1.90
C TRP A 158 13.86 -6.97 -1.46
N GLY A 159 12.69 -7.42 -1.02
CA GLY A 159 11.54 -6.57 -0.78
C GLY A 159 11.09 -5.79 -2.02
N VAL A 160 10.12 -4.91 -1.85
CA VAL A 160 9.60 -4.07 -2.94
C VAL A 160 10.68 -3.15 -3.52
N ALA A 161 11.53 -2.54 -2.67
CA ALA A 161 12.56 -1.62 -3.15
C ALA A 161 13.61 -2.30 -4.04
N GLY A 162 13.99 -3.56 -3.72
CA GLY A 162 14.89 -4.33 -4.55
C GLY A 162 14.30 -4.67 -5.91
N PHE A 163 13.02 -5.04 -5.95
CA PHE A 163 12.31 -5.26 -7.20
C PHE A 163 12.14 -3.97 -8.03
N SER A 164 11.83 -2.85 -7.39
CA SER A 164 11.81 -1.54 -8.07
C SER A 164 13.16 -1.23 -8.69
N PHE A 165 14.26 -1.44 -7.95
CA PHE A 165 15.61 -1.20 -8.45
C PHE A 165 15.95 -2.08 -9.66
N ILE A 166 15.64 -3.39 -9.60
CA ILE A 166 15.85 -4.33 -10.71
C ILE A 166 15.02 -3.92 -11.94
N LEU A 167 13.74 -3.55 -11.73
CA LEU A 167 12.88 -3.06 -12.81
C LEU A 167 13.49 -1.83 -13.48
N TYR A 168 14.00 -0.89 -12.71
CA TYR A 168 14.66 0.29 -13.26
C TYR A 168 15.95 -0.04 -14.02
N LEU A 169 16.78 -0.96 -13.51
CA LEU A 169 17.96 -1.45 -14.22
C LEU A 169 17.60 -2.07 -15.56
N VAL A 170 16.64 -2.99 -15.57
CA VAL A 170 16.18 -3.66 -16.78
C VAL A 170 15.59 -2.68 -17.78
N SER A 171 14.76 -1.74 -17.32
CA SER A 171 14.18 -0.70 -18.17
C SER A 171 15.25 0.23 -18.76
N ALA A 172 16.31 0.57 -18.00
CA ALA A 172 17.43 1.36 -18.48
C ALA A 172 18.26 0.59 -19.54
N ILE A 173 18.47 -0.71 -19.37
CA ILE A 173 19.09 -1.58 -20.37
C ILE A 173 18.24 -1.58 -21.65
N LEU A 174 16.94 -1.82 -21.54
CA LEU A 174 16.00 -1.77 -22.67
C LEU A 174 16.03 -0.42 -23.40
N ALA A 175 16.11 0.69 -22.67
CA ALA A 175 16.19 2.03 -23.24
C ALA A 175 17.40 2.19 -24.17
N ILE A 176 18.55 1.62 -23.82
CA ILE A 176 19.76 1.64 -24.65
C ILE A 176 19.60 0.75 -25.88
N TYR A 177 19.05 -0.47 -25.71
CA TYR A 177 18.86 -1.39 -26.85
C TYR A 177 17.78 -0.94 -27.82
N LEU A 178 16.74 -0.26 -27.35
CA LEU A 178 15.75 0.42 -28.21
C LEU A 178 16.42 1.42 -29.14
N HIS A 179 17.52 2.04 -28.71
CA HIS A 179 18.25 3.03 -29.52
C HIS A 179 19.28 2.40 -30.48
N LEU A 180 19.99 1.34 -30.02
CA LEU A 180 21.15 0.81 -30.69
C LEU A 180 20.90 -0.40 -31.61
N ASN A 181 19.97 -1.32 -31.22
CA ASN A 181 19.78 -2.58 -31.94
C ASN A 181 18.42 -3.24 -31.67
N ARG A 182 17.56 -3.31 -32.69
CA ARG A 182 16.20 -3.85 -32.61
C ARG A 182 16.13 -5.34 -32.25
N ILE A 183 17.06 -6.16 -32.72
CA ILE A 183 17.06 -7.61 -32.49
C ILE A 183 17.32 -7.90 -31.01
N LYS A 184 18.33 -7.29 -30.41
CA LYS A 184 18.63 -7.44 -28.98
C LYS A 184 17.47 -6.93 -28.10
N PHE A 185 16.80 -5.86 -28.53
CA PHE A 185 15.61 -5.38 -27.86
C PHE A 185 14.52 -6.46 -27.78
N LEU A 186 14.20 -7.12 -28.89
CA LEU A 186 13.19 -8.19 -28.92
C LEU A 186 13.58 -9.36 -28.00
N THR A 187 14.85 -9.77 -27.99
CA THR A 187 15.33 -10.85 -27.10
C THR A 187 15.14 -10.49 -25.63
N TYR A 188 15.54 -9.29 -25.19
CA TYR A 188 15.39 -8.87 -23.79
C TYR A 188 13.92 -8.66 -23.40
N THR A 189 13.10 -8.14 -24.33
CA THR A 189 11.65 -8.01 -24.09
C THR A 189 11.02 -9.39 -23.90
N GLY A 190 11.40 -10.38 -24.71
CA GLY A 190 10.94 -11.76 -24.57
C GLY A 190 11.32 -12.36 -23.21
N LEU A 191 12.55 -12.17 -22.74
CA LEU A 191 12.99 -12.62 -21.41
C LEU A 191 12.19 -11.97 -20.29
N ILE A 192 11.92 -10.68 -20.37
CA ILE A 192 11.08 -9.97 -19.37
C ILE A 192 9.68 -10.55 -19.35
N ILE A 193 9.06 -10.76 -20.50
CA ILE A 193 7.74 -11.38 -20.60
C ILE A 193 7.76 -12.73 -19.88
N LEU A 194 8.77 -13.56 -20.12
CA LEU A 194 8.89 -14.84 -19.45
C LEU A 194 8.97 -14.72 -17.91
N THR A 195 9.70 -13.74 -17.40
CA THR A 195 9.84 -13.55 -15.92
C THR A 195 8.55 -12.98 -15.27
N THR A 196 7.65 -12.41 -16.06
CA THR A 196 6.38 -11.85 -15.59
C THR A 196 5.17 -12.73 -15.91
N LEU A 197 5.39 -13.93 -16.46
CA LEU A 197 4.30 -14.89 -16.64
C LEU A 197 3.74 -15.32 -15.28
N PRO A 198 2.40 -15.46 -15.19
CA PRO A 198 1.75 -15.89 -13.96
C PRO A 198 2.15 -17.33 -13.62
N ILE A 199 2.32 -17.60 -12.32
CA ILE A 199 2.43 -18.96 -11.78
C ILE A 199 1.08 -19.29 -11.15
N TYR A 200 0.65 -20.49 -11.34
CA TYR A 200 -0.38 -21.12 -10.54
C TYR A 200 0.29 -22.10 -9.58
N ASP A 201 0.23 -21.81 -8.27
CA ASP A 201 0.66 -22.77 -7.24
C ASP A 201 -0.60 -23.46 -6.69
N PRO A 202 -0.83 -24.74 -7.06
CA PRO A 202 -2.00 -25.48 -6.59
C PRO A 202 -1.85 -25.95 -5.14
N ASN A 203 -0.67 -25.85 -4.54
CA ASN A 203 -0.42 -26.31 -3.18
C ASN A 203 -0.78 -25.20 -2.19
N ILE A 204 -2.04 -25.15 -1.80
CA ILE A 204 -2.49 -24.31 -0.69
C ILE A 204 -2.07 -25.05 0.59
N GLU A 205 -1.14 -24.48 1.34
CA GLU A 205 -0.81 -24.96 2.67
C GLU A 205 -2.00 -24.71 3.59
N ASN A 206 -2.44 -25.72 4.33
CA ASN A 206 -3.42 -25.55 5.38
C ASN A 206 -2.69 -25.18 6.66
N GLY A 207 -3.16 -24.15 7.36
CA GLY A 207 -2.71 -23.86 8.70
C GLY A 207 -3.41 -24.76 9.73
N ASP A 208 -2.94 -24.69 10.96
CA ASP A 208 -3.47 -25.51 12.07
C ASP A 208 -4.47 -24.71 12.94
N ILE A 209 -4.42 -23.37 12.93
CA ILE A 209 -5.21 -22.48 13.79
C ILE A 209 -6.40 -21.94 13.03
N LYS A 210 -7.60 -22.24 13.49
CA LYS A 210 -8.84 -21.79 12.86
C LYS A 210 -9.20 -20.37 13.23
N ILE A 211 -9.41 -19.53 12.22
CA ILE A 211 -9.74 -18.11 12.35
C ILE A 211 -11.08 -17.82 11.72
N SER A 212 -11.87 -16.97 12.36
CA SER A 212 -13.12 -16.44 11.81
C SER A 212 -13.02 -14.92 11.67
N ILE A 213 -13.27 -14.40 10.47
CA ILE A 213 -13.33 -12.97 10.18
C ILE A 213 -14.79 -12.60 10.00
N ILE A 214 -15.27 -11.63 10.76
CA ILE A 214 -16.60 -11.05 10.57
C ILE A 214 -16.47 -9.86 9.63
N GLN A 215 -17.19 -9.90 8.51
CA GLN A 215 -17.36 -8.79 7.57
C GLN A 215 -18.80 -8.27 7.66
N PRO A 216 -19.08 -7.19 8.40
CA PRO A 216 -20.43 -6.72 8.63
C PRO A 216 -21.06 -6.01 7.44
N SER A 217 -20.22 -5.40 6.60
CA SER A 217 -20.64 -4.56 5.46
C SER A 217 -21.52 -3.38 5.86
N SER A 218 -21.19 -2.73 6.98
CA SER A 218 -21.92 -1.57 7.50
C SER A 218 -21.84 -0.37 6.57
N ASP A 219 -22.96 0.36 6.43
CA ASP A 219 -23.01 1.56 5.60
C ASP A 219 -22.19 2.71 6.21
N PRO A 220 -21.17 3.22 5.52
CA PRO A 220 -20.29 4.25 6.05
C PRO A 220 -20.98 5.60 6.27
N PHE A 221 -22.07 5.89 5.56
CA PHE A 221 -22.82 7.16 5.68
C PHE A 221 -23.82 7.13 6.84
N LEU A 222 -24.26 5.97 7.24
CA LEU A 222 -25.19 5.77 8.35
C LEU A 222 -24.49 5.46 9.67
N LYS A 223 -23.28 4.91 9.61
CA LYS A 223 -22.52 4.37 10.73
C LYS A 223 -22.46 5.28 11.97
N TYR A 224 -22.35 6.60 11.79
CA TYR A 224 -22.23 7.56 12.88
C TYR A 224 -23.55 8.22 13.26
N LYS A 225 -24.69 7.71 12.78
CA LYS A 225 -26.01 8.13 13.21
C LYS A 225 -26.46 7.24 14.37
N GLU A 226 -26.84 7.84 15.51
CA GLU A 226 -27.23 7.10 16.74
C GLU A 226 -28.32 6.05 16.50
N ASN A 227 -29.29 6.38 15.64
CA ASN A 227 -30.37 5.47 15.28
C ASN A 227 -29.93 4.24 14.47
N TYR A 228 -28.67 4.19 14.02
CA TYR A 228 -28.10 3.09 13.26
C TYR A 228 -27.19 2.18 14.12
N TYR A 229 -26.87 2.58 15.34
CA TYR A 229 -25.96 1.83 16.22
C TYR A 229 -26.47 0.43 16.54
N GLU A 230 -27.76 0.28 16.84
CA GLU A 230 -28.36 -1.03 17.10
C GLU A 230 -28.31 -1.97 15.91
N GLU A 231 -28.45 -1.44 14.68
CA GLU A 231 -28.36 -2.23 13.46
C GLU A 231 -26.95 -2.78 13.27
N ILE A 232 -25.91 -1.96 13.49
CA ILE A 232 -24.51 -2.39 13.44
C ILE A 232 -24.25 -3.51 14.45
N GLU A 233 -24.66 -3.30 15.71
CA GLU A 233 -24.48 -4.27 16.79
C GLU A 233 -25.18 -5.58 16.47
N ASN A 234 -26.45 -5.54 16.08
CA ASN A 234 -27.25 -6.71 15.74
C ASN A 234 -26.64 -7.48 14.55
N ASN A 235 -26.12 -6.77 13.54
CA ASN A 235 -25.44 -7.40 12.41
C ASN A 235 -24.20 -8.19 12.86
N ILE A 236 -23.43 -7.65 13.81
CA ILE A 236 -22.27 -8.33 14.37
C ILE A 236 -22.70 -9.52 15.24
N PHE A 237 -23.74 -9.36 16.07
CA PHE A 237 -24.26 -10.45 16.91
C PHE A 237 -24.77 -11.62 16.07
N GLU A 238 -25.53 -11.35 14.99
CA GLU A 238 -26.02 -12.37 14.08
C GLU A 238 -24.89 -13.16 13.40
N LEU A 239 -23.82 -12.47 12.99
CA LEU A 239 -22.67 -13.11 12.39
C LEU A 239 -21.90 -13.91 13.45
N ASN A 240 -21.65 -13.31 14.61
CA ASN A 240 -20.92 -13.98 15.70
C ASN A 240 -21.61 -15.27 16.15
N ALA A 241 -22.95 -15.30 16.21
CA ALA A 241 -23.71 -16.49 16.57
C ALA A 241 -23.58 -17.67 15.59
N LYS A 242 -23.09 -17.41 14.35
CA LYS A 242 -22.91 -18.42 13.31
C LYS A 242 -21.46 -18.93 13.21
N ILE A 243 -20.56 -18.38 14.00
CA ILE A 243 -19.14 -18.79 14.01
C ILE A 243 -19.01 -20.20 14.56
N SER A 244 -18.13 -20.97 13.95
CA SER A 244 -17.82 -22.34 14.36
C SER A 244 -17.19 -22.37 15.76
N LYS A 245 -17.62 -23.31 16.61
CA LYS A 245 -17.14 -23.41 17.99
C LYS A 245 -15.66 -23.78 18.13
N ASP A 246 -15.06 -24.32 17.13
CA ASP A 246 -13.65 -24.68 17.03
C ASP A 246 -12.76 -23.52 16.56
N THR A 247 -13.33 -22.31 16.39
CA THR A 247 -12.59 -21.08 16.11
C THR A 247 -11.72 -20.69 17.30
N GLU A 248 -10.46 -20.35 17.02
CA GLU A 248 -9.46 -19.96 18.04
C GLU A 248 -9.24 -18.44 18.12
N LEU A 249 -9.65 -17.69 17.10
CA LEU A 249 -9.61 -16.22 17.09
C LEU A 249 -10.68 -15.65 16.18
N ILE A 250 -11.45 -14.69 16.69
CA ILE A 250 -12.41 -13.89 15.91
C ILE A 250 -11.79 -12.51 15.63
N VAL A 251 -11.90 -12.03 14.38
CA VAL A 251 -11.36 -10.73 13.97
C VAL A 251 -12.45 -9.87 13.36
N LEU A 252 -12.67 -8.68 13.95
CA LEU A 252 -13.54 -7.62 13.41
C LEU A 252 -12.72 -6.61 12.61
N PRO A 253 -13.34 -5.90 11.64
CA PRO A 253 -12.66 -4.89 10.83
C PRO A 253 -12.34 -3.59 11.59
N GLU A 254 -11.70 -2.64 10.88
CA GLU A 254 -11.30 -1.33 11.39
C GLU A 254 -12.51 -0.48 11.80
N ALA A 255 -12.41 0.08 13.03
CA ALA A 255 -13.34 1.08 13.55
C ALA A 255 -14.81 0.71 13.31
N GLU A 256 -15.17 -0.55 13.51
CA GLU A 256 -16.53 -1.03 13.18
C GLU A 256 -17.58 -0.40 14.07
N LEU A 257 -17.25 -0.21 15.35
CA LEU A 257 -18.15 0.45 16.30
C LEU A 257 -18.04 1.98 16.21
N PRO A 258 -19.16 2.71 16.22
CA PRO A 258 -19.19 4.17 16.07
C PRO A 258 -18.89 4.94 17.37
N TYR A 259 -18.60 4.27 18.47
CA TYR A 259 -18.32 4.84 19.79
C TYR A 259 -16.96 4.38 20.33
N VAL A 260 -16.48 5.05 21.36
CA VAL A 260 -15.19 4.75 21.98
C VAL A 260 -15.29 3.58 22.98
N ILE A 261 -14.15 2.90 23.22
CA ILE A 261 -14.10 1.76 24.17
C ILE A 261 -14.38 2.18 25.62
N GLN A 262 -14.26 3.47 25.94
CA GLN A 262 -14.58 4.03 27.25
C GLN A 262 -16.07 4.31 27.44
N ASP A 263 -16.88 4.19 26.38
CA ASP A 263 -18.32 4.38 26.43
C ASP A 263 -19.00 3.21 27.18
N TYR A 264 -20.07 3.50 27.93
CA TYR A 264 -20.88 2.48 28.59
C TYR A 264 -21.47 1.48 27.57
N ARG A 265 -21.87 1.97 26.39
CA ARG A 265 -22.43 1.15 25.30
C ARG A 265 -21.43 0.10 24.81
N PHE A 266 -20.15 0.45 24.73
CA PHE A 266 -19.10 -0.53 24.40
C PHE A 266 -19.05 -1.69 25.39
N ASN A 267 -19.18 -1.42 26.68
CA ASN A 267 -19.19 -2.46 27.70
C ASN A 267 -20.41 -3.36 27.58
N LEU A 268 -21.57 -2.80 27.27
CA LEU A 268 -22.80 -3.60 27.02
C LEU A 268 -22.63 -4.50 25.79
N PHE A 269 -22.21 -3.90 24.67
CA PHE A 269 -21.93 -4.61 23.41
C PHE A 269 -20.93 -5.74 23.64
N LYS A 270 -19.80 -5.43 24.26
CA LYS A 270 -18.75 -6.39 24.57
C LYS A 270 -19.27 -7.57 25.39
N ASN A 271 -20.03 -7.33 26.44
CA ASN A 271 -20.53 -8.39 27.31
C ASN A 271 -21.52 -9.33 26.61
N ILE A 272 -22.26 -8.84 25.62
CA ILE A 272 -23.16 -9.67 24.80
C ILE A 272 -22.35 -10.46 23.74
N LEU A 273 -21.32 -9.84 23.16
CA LEU A 273 -20.54 -10.42 22.07
C LEU A 273 -19.54 -11.47 22.55
N LEU A 274 -18.95 -11.26 23.74
CA LEU A 274 -17.89 -12.12 24.25
C LEU A 274 -18.37 -13.54 24.53
N THR A 275 -17.63 -14.47 23.98
CA THR A 275 -17.66 -15.91 24.26
C THR A 275 -16.30 -16.30 24.85
N ASP A 276 -16.06 -17.59 25.06
CA ASP A 276 -14.74 -18.10 25.48
C ASP A 276 -13.70 -17.96 24.35
N ILE A 277 -14.13 -17.65 23.11
CA ILE A 277 -13.25 -17.47 21.96
C ILE A 277 -12.65 -16.07 22.01
N PRO A 278 -11.31 -15.94 21.95
CA PRO A 278 -10.64 -14.63 21.84
C PRO A 278 -11.16 -13.80 20.67
N LEU A 279 -11.42 -12.50 20.92
CA LEU A 279 -11.93 -11.58 19.94
C LEU A 279 -11.08 -10.31 19.91
N ILE A 280 -10.64 -9.92 18.71
CA ILE A 280 -9.97 -8.65 18.44
C ILE A 280 -10.71 -7.88 17.36
N GLY A 281 -10.61 -6.56 17.40
CA GLY A 281 -11.25 -5.74 16.36
C GLY A 281 -10.94 -4.28 16.47
N GLY A 282 -11.33 -3.54 15.45
CA GLY A 282 -11.17 -2.11 15.38
C GLY A 282 -12.20 -1.37 16.22
N ALA A 283 -11.74 -0.46 17.06
CA ALA A 283 -12.58 0.41 17.86
C ALA A 283 -11.91 1.79 18.02
N TRP A 284 -12.70 2.77 18.43
CA TRP A 284 -12.17 4.08 18.81
C TRP A 284 -11.70 4.04 20.26
N SER A 285 -10.55 4.66 20.54
CA SER A 285 -10.05 4.85 21.90
C SER A 285 -9.85 6.33 22.18
N TYR A 286 -10.18 6.75 23.43
CA TYR A 286 -9.94 8.12 23.89
C TYR A 286 -9.02 8.08 25.12
N LYS A 287 -7.83 8.67 25.01
CA LYS A 287 -6.81 8.63 26.04
C LYS A 287 -6.04 9.95 26.09
N ASP A 288 -5.87 10.49 27.29
CA ASP A 288 -5.10 11.73 27.52
C ASP A 288 -5.51 12.91 26.62
N GLY A 289 -6.82 13.06 26.38
CA GLY A 289 -7.36 14.12 25.53
C GLY A 289 -7.29 13.86 24.02
N ASN A 290 -6.83 12.68 23.59
CA ASN A 290 -6.63 12.33 22.20
C ASN A 290 -7.52 11.15 21.77
N PHE A 291 -8.03 11.21 20.53
CA PHE A 291 -8.72 10.10 19.89
C PHE A 291 -7.75 9.26 19.06
N TYR A 292 -7.90 7.94 19.16
CA TYR A 292 -7.11 6.98 18.40
C TYR A 292 -8.00 5.99 17.65
N ASN A 293 -7.57 5.62 16.46
CA ASN A 293 -8.08 4.47 15.74
C ASN A 293 -7.28 3.25 16.22
N SER A 294 -7.94 2.31 16.90
CA SER A 294 -7.27 1.24 17.65
C SER A 294 -7.71 -0.14 17.20
N LEU A 295 -6.80 -1.10 17.20
CA LEU A 295 -7.10 -2.53 17.21
C LEU A 295 -7.03 -2.99 18.66
N VAL A 296 -8.12 -3.53 19.18
CA VAL A 296 -8.31 -3.83 20.60
C VAL A 296 -8.56 -5.32 20.81
N ASN A 297 -7.96 -5.90 21.83
CA ASN A 297 -8.36 -7.18 22.38
C ASN A 297 -9.58 -6.94 23.29
N PHE A 298 -10.75 -7.48 22.96
CA PHE A 298 -12.00 -7.20 23.68
C PHE A 298 -12.04 -7.84 25.05
N HIS A 299 -11.20 -8.85 25.33
CA HIS A 299 -11.13 -9.47 26.66
C HIS A 299 -10.26 -8.67 27.62
N THR A 300 -9.06 -8.26 27.19
CA THR A 300 -8.07 -7.60 28.06
C THR A 300 -8.08 -6.08 27.94
N LEU A 301 -8.65 -5.53 26.87
CA LEU A 301 -8.61 -4.13 26.47
C LEU A 301 -7.19 -3.62 26.12
N ASP A 302 -6.25 -4.54 25.88
CA ASP A 302 -4.99 -4.18 25.28
C ASP A 302 -5.21 -3.64 23.88
N GLU A 303 -4.51 -2.56 23.51
CA GLU A 303 -4.74 -1.85 22.25
C GLU A 303 -3.46 -1.59 21.48
N TYR A 304 -3.60 -1.55 20.16
CA TYR A 304 -2.63 -1.00 19.22
C TYR A 304 -3.26 0.17 18.48
N ASN A 305 -2.61 1.32 18.50
CA ASN A 305 -3.08 2.57 17.90
C ASN A 305 -2.43 2.79 16.52
N LYS A 306 -3.22 3.15 15.53
CA LYS A 306 -2.80 3.39 14.15
C LYS A 306 -1.64 4.38 14.07
N GLN A 307 -0.57 4.01 13.35
CA GLN A 307 0.65 4.82 13.24
C GLN A 307 0.63 5.76 12.04
N HIS A 308 0.06 5.31 10.92
CA HIS A 308 0.01 6.08 9.68
C HIS A 308 -1.41 6.51 9.36
N LEU A 309 -1.67 7.78 9.57
CA LEU A 309 -2.98 8.38 9.31
C LEU A 309 -3.10 8.79 7.85
N VAL A 310 -4.30 8.65 7.30
CA VAL A 310 -4.61 9.07 5.93
C VAL A 310 -4.79 10.59 5.91
N LEU A 311 -3.93 11.25 5.14
CA LEU A 311 -3.97 12.70 4.93
C LEU A 311 -5.35 13.13 4.39
N PHE A 312 -5.93 14.17 4.95
CA PHE A 312 -7.27 14.70 4.67
C PHE A 312 -8.45 13.77 5.04
N GLY A 313 -8.21 12.50 5.35
CA GLY A 313 -9.26 11.58 5.82
C GLY A 313 -9.34 11.49 7.34
N GLU A 314 -8.19 11.30 7.98
CA GLU A 314 -8.08 11.07 9.43
C GLU A 314 -7.40 12.23 10.16
N TYR A 315 -6.61 13.03 9.46
CA TYR A 315 -6.03 14.26 10.02
C TYR A 315 -5.80 15.32 8.94
N LEU A 316 -5.74 16.57 9.39
CA LEU A 316 -5.48 17.73 8.54
C LEU A 316 -4.22 18.44 9.03
N PRO A 317 -3.21 18.64 8.15
CA PRO A 317 -2.01 19.42 8.48
C PRO A 317 -2.29 20.95 8.42
N ILE A 318 -3.51 21.37 8.73
CA ILE A 318 -4.00 22.74 8.55
C ILE A 318 -4.56 23.22 9.89
N SER A 319 -4.35 24.51 10.22
CA SER A 319 -4.88 25.09 11.45
C SER A 319 -6.41 24.98 11.51
N ASP A 320 -6.95 24.84 12.73
CA ASP A 320 -8.40 24.73 12.98
C ASP A 320 -9.21 25.87 12.32
N LYS A 321 -8.61 27.06 12.19
CA LYS A 321 -9.25 28.22 11.52
C LYS A 321 -9.54 27.99 10.03
N ILE A 322 -8.70 27.21 9.34
CA ILE A 322 -8.90 26.86 7.92
C ILE A 322 -9.83 25.66 7.79
N ARG A 323 -9.76 24.72 8.76
CA ARG A 323 -10.68 23.57 8.83
C ARG A 323 -12.15 24.04 8.86
N ASP A 324 -12.47 25.10 9.61
CA ASP A 324 -13.82 25.61 9.76
C ASP A 324 -14.38 26.29 8.50
N LEU A 325 -13.53 26.68 7.57
CA LEU A 325 -13.94 27.35 6.33
C LEU A 325 -14.44 26.38 5.25
N VAL A 326 -14.07 25.09 5.30
CA VAL A 326 -14.43 24.11 4.26
C VAL A 326 -15.18 22.95 4.89
N PRO A 327 -16.49 22.76 4.61
CA PRO A 327 -17.30 21.67 5.20
C PRO A 327 -16.70 20.27 5.03
N PHE A 328 -15.96 20.04 3.92
CA PHE A 328 -15.23 18.81 3.65
C PHE A 328 -14.26 18.42 4.79
N PHE A 329 -13.68 19.41 5.47
CA PHE A 329 -12.72 19.17 6.55
C PHE A 329 -13.37 18.92 7.92
N ARG A 330 -14.71 18.92 8.00
CA ARG A 330 -15.47 18.64 9.22
C ARG A 330 -15.91 17.19 9.36
N LEU A 331 -15.21 16.25 8.71
CA LEU A 331 -15.51 14.84 8.89
C LEU A 331 -15.36 14.44 10.36
N PRO A 332 -16.24 13.58 10.91
CA PRO A 332 -16.23 13.20 12.33
C PRO A 332 -14.87 12.64 12.78
N MET A 333 -14.07 12.14 11.84
CA MET A 333 -12.79 11.47 12.04
C MET A 333 -11.57 12.35 11.77
N SER A 334 -11.72 13.64 11.52
CA SER A 334 -10.60 14.49 11.04
C SER A 334 -9.66 15.00 12.15
N ASN A 335 -9.71 14.43 13.35
CA ASN A 335 -8.86 14.81 14.49
C ASN A 335 -8.33 13.60 15.27
N ILE A 336 -7.79 12.62 14.55
CA ILE A 336 -7.21 11.41 15.14
C ILE A 336 -5.74 11.64 15.42
N SER A 337 -5.28 11.12 16.54
CA SER A 337 -3.87 11.17 16.92
C SER A 337 -3.13 9.91 16.45
N LYS A 338 -1.85 10.10 16.07
CA LYS A 338 -0.98 8.98 15.69
C LYS A 338 -0.59 8.16 16.90
N GLY A 339 -0.65 6.84 16.77
CA GLY A 339 -0.10 5.91 17.74
C GLY A 339 1.42 6.04 17.87
N SER A 340 1.94 5.67 19.03
CA SER A 340 3.40 5.63 19.28
C SER A 340 4.10 4.66 18.32
N ASN A 341 5.36 4.98 17.96
CA ASN A 341 6.20 4.09 17.15
C ASN A 341 6.61 2.81 17.91
N ASN A 342 6.59 2.84 19.24
CA ASN A 342 6.93 1.73 20.11
C ASN A 342 5.68 1.31 20.87
N GLN A 343 4.94 0.35 20.31
CA GLN A 343 3.76 -0.24 20.93
C GLN A 343 4.00 -1.74 21.09
N ASN A 344 3.52 -2.29 22.20
CA ASN A 344 3.59 -3.73 22.47
C ASN A 344 2.84 -4.53 21.38
N LEU A 345 3.22 -5.78 21.22
CA LEU A 345 2.43 -6.73 20.43
C LEU A 345 1.18 -7.12 21.25
N LEU A 346 0.09 -7.34 20.56
CA LEU A 346 -1.04 -8.05 21.13
C LEU A 346 -0.71 -9.54 21.11
N THR A 347 -0.82 -10.20 22.25
CA THR A 347 -0.58 -11.64 22.39
C THR A 347 -1.88 -12.33 22.79
N ILE A 348 -2.22 -13.41 22.09
CA ILE A 348 -3.42 -14.21 22.33
C ILE A 348 -3.00 -15.67 22.24
N ASN A 349 -3.02 -16.38 23.36
CA ASN A 349 -2.46 -17.74 23.44
C ASN A 349 -1.01 -17.73 22.87
N ASP A 350 -0.73 -18.59 21.90
CA ASP A 350 0.57 -18.68 21.23
C ASP A 350 0.75 -17.68 20.05
N MET A 351 -0.29 -16.88 19.77
CA MET A 351 -0.31 -15.91 18.68
C MET A 351 0.28 -14.58 19.12
N ASN A 352 1.47 -14.24 18.63
CA ASN A 352 2.10 -12.93 18.76
C ASN A 352 1.78 -12.11 17.52
N LEU A 353 0.89 -11.12 17.62
CA LEU A 353 0.28 -10.44 16.49
C LEU A 353 1.06 -9.20 16.08
N ALA A 354 1.55 -9.18 14.83
CA ALA A 354 1.94 -7.94 14.17
C ALA A 354 0.68 -7.19 13.71
N THR A 355 0.17 -6.35 14.58
CA THR A 355 -1.07 -5.59 14.36
C THR A 355 -0.84 -4.41 13.44
N LEU A 356 -1.71 -4.23 12.44
CA LEU A 356 -1.71 -3.17 11.46
C LEU A 356 -3.14 -2.69 11.23
N ILE A 357 -3.31 -1.37 11.13
CA ILE A 357 -4.62 -0.79 10.82
C ILE A 357 -4.54 -0.13 9.45
N CYS A 358 -5.28 -0.67 8.48
CA CYS A 358 -5.51 -0.13 7.14
C CYS A 358 -4.20 0.33 6.47
N TYR A 359 -3.98 1.63 6.37
CA TYR A 359 -2.85 2.28 5.72
C TYR A 359 -1.48 1.92 6.32
N ASP A 360 -1.41 1.43 7.57
CA ASP A 360 -0.14 0.95 8.17
C ASP A 360 0.53 -0.14 7.30
N ALA A 361 -0.26 -1.00 6.65
CA ALA A 361 0.24 -2.08 5.79
C ALA A 361 1.01 -1.58 4.55
N VAL A 362 0.74 -0.35 4.12
CA VAL A 362 1.43 0.25 2.97
C VAL A 362 2.88 0.57 3.30
N PHE A 363 3.18 0.90 4.56
CA PHE A 363 4.51 1.28 5.03
C PHE A 363 5.35 0.05 5.40
N ALA A 364 6.12 -0.41 4.45
CA ALA A 364 6.95 -1.61 4.56
C ALA A 364 7.84 -1.64 5.82
N ASN A 365 8.42 -0.50 6.22
CA ASN A 365 9.27 -0.42 7.40
C ASN A 365 8.49 -0.54 8.72
N THR A 366 7.25 -0.06 8.77
CA THR A 366 6.35 -0.23 9.93
C THR A 366 6.01 -1.70 10.09
N VAL A 367 5.56 -2.36 9.02
CA VAL A 367 5.30 -3.81 9.04
C VAL A 367 6.52 -4.58 9.51
N ARG A 368 7.71 -4.31 8.92
CA ARG A 368 8.98 -4.94 9.28
C ARG A 368 9.34 -4.80 10.76
N LYS A 369 9.05 -3.66 11.37
CA LYS A 369 9.27 -3.45 12.81
C LYS A 369 8.29 -4.26 13.65
N ARG A 370 7.02 -4.32 13.25
CA ARG A 370 5.99 -5.06 13.97
C ARG A 370 6.21 -6.56 13.93
N VAL A 371 6.66 -7.11 12.79
CA VAL A 371 6.91 -8.55 12.65
C VAL A 371 8.16 -9.05 13.38
N LYS A 372 8.97 -8.17 13.95
CA LYS A 372 10.25 -8.54 14.58
C LYS A 372 10.13 -9.64 15.64
N SER A 373 9.07 -9.63 16.42
CA SER A 373 8.80 -10.57 17.50
C SER A 373 7.41 -11.22 17.38
N SER A 374 6.82 -11.19 16.19
CA SER A 374 5.50 -11.78 15.93
C SER A 374 5.61 -13.04 15.08
N ASN A 375 4.56 -13.85 15.11
CA ASN A 375 4.43 -15.06 14.30
C ASN A 375 3.23 -15.03 13.35
N LEU A 376 2.40 -13.98 13.41
CA LEU A 376 1.21 -13.77 12.60
C LEU A 376 1.00 -12.27 12.34
N ILE A 377 0.54 -11.89 11.14
CA ILE A 377 0.14 -10.52 10.82
C ILE A 377 -1.38 -10.43 10.89
N VAL A 378 -1.89 -9.37 11.53
CA VAL A 378 -3.30 -9.00 11.50
C VAL A 378 -3.43 -7.60 10.95
N ASN A 379 -4.11 -7.47 9.82
CA ASN A 379 -4.42 -6.19 9.18
C ASN A 379 -5.93 -5.97 9.15
N ILE A 380 -6.43 -5.11 10.01
CA ILE A 380 -7.83 -4.66 9.95
C ILE A 380 -7.93 -3.42 9.07
N SER A 381 -9.01 -3.29 8.30
CA SER A 381 -9.17 -2.18 7.34
C SER A 381 -10.63 -1.78 7.13
N ASN A 382 -10.82 -0.54 6.72
CA ASN A 382 -12.09 -0.08 6.18
C ASN A 382 -11.89 0.40 4.74
N ASP A 383 -12.00 -0.55 3.80
CA ASP A 383 -11.79 -0.28 2.37
C ASP A 383 -12.98 0.43 1.70
N THR A 384 -14.01 0.78 2.45
CA THR A 384 -15.18 1.54 1.95
C THR A 384 -14.76 2.81 1.23
N TRP A 385 -13.73 3.49 1.75
CA TRP A 385 -13.20 4.74 1.17
C TRP A 385 -12.76 4.64 -0.29
N PHE A 386 -12.40 3.45 -0.75
CA PHE A 386 -11.99 3.22 -2.14
C PHE A 386 -13.18 3.01 -3.08
N GLY A 387 -14.38 2.68 -2.57
CA GLY A 387 -15.56 2.35 -3.37
C GLY A 387 -15.27 1.25 -4.40
N ASP A 388 -15.86 1.36 -5.60
CA ASP A 388 -15.66 0.42 -6.70
C ASP A 388 -14.50 0.81 -7.62
N SER A 389 -13.42 1.33 -7.05
CA SER A 389 -12.21 1.73 -7.77
C SER A 389 -11.15 0.61 -7.79
N ILE A 390 -9.97 0.94 -8.33
CA ILE A 390 -8.80 0.05 -8.33
C ILE A 390 -8.14 -0.08 -6.93
N GLY A 391 -8.47 0.82 -5.99
CA GLY A 391 -7.85 0.92 -4.66
C GLY A 391 -7.87 -0.37 -3.85
N PRO A 392 -9.03 -1.05 -3.66
CA PRO A 392 -9.12 -2.28 -2.87
C PRO A 392 -8.21 -3.41 -3.38
N TYR A 393 -8.10 -3.56 -4.70
CA TYR A 393 -7.24 -4.57 -5.34
C TYR A 393 -5.76 -4.29 -5.06
N GLN A 394 -5.35 -3.03 -5.20
CA GLN A 394 -3.97 -2.61 -4.93
C GLN A 394 -3.63 -2.76 -3.46
N HIS A 395 -4.55 -2.41 -2.56
CA HIS A 395 -4.37 -2.54 -1.11
C HIS A 395 -4.26 -4.00 -0.66
N LEU A 396 -5.11 -4.89 -1.22
CA LEU A 396 -5.01 -6.34 -1.00
C LEU A 396 -3.66 -6.89 -1.49
N ASN A 397 -3.21 -6.47 -2.68
CA ASN A 397 -1.92 -6.91 -3.22
C ASN A 397 -0.75 -6.47 -2.34
N ILE A 398 -0.80 -5.26 -1.78
CA ILE A 398 0.21 -4.80 -0.81
C ILE A 398 0.23 -5.71 0.42
N ALA A 399 -0.92 -6.09 1.00
CA ALA A 399 -0.99 -7.01 2.13
C ALA A 399 -0.37 -8.38 1.79
N ARG A 400 -0.63 -8.93 0.58
CA ARG A 400 0.01 -10.15 0.08
C ARG A 400 1.52 -10.06 0.06
N ILE A 401 2.06 -8.94 -0.43
CA ILE A 401 3.51 -8.70 -0.46
C ILE A 401 4.08 -8.64 0.95
N ARG A 402 3.39 -8.00 1.91
CA ARG A 402 3.84 -7.97 3.31
C ARG A 402 3.95 -9.36 3.92
N SER A 403 3.04 -10.28 3.55
CA SER A 403 3.14 -11.69 3.97
C SER A 403 4.43 -12.33 3.45
N ILE A 404 4.75 -12.17 2.16
CA ILE A 404 5.94 -12.75 1.54
C ILE A 404 7.23 -12.13 2.08
N GLU A 405 7.30 -10.80 2.13
CA GLU A 405 8.46 -10.06 2.64
C GLU A 405 8.90 -10.55 4.01
N ASN A 406 7.92 -10.87 4.86
CA ASN A 406 8.16 -11.19 6.26
C ASN A 406 8.01 -12.68 6.59
N ASN A 407 7.64 -13.50 5.61
CA ASN A 407 7.36 -14.94 5.79
C ASN A 407 6.37 -15.19 6.93
N LYS A 408 5.23 -14.48 6.91
CA LYS A 408 4.15 -14.59 7.89
C LYS A 408 2.81 -14.75 7.19
N TRP A 409 1.93 -15.54 7.77
CA TRP A 409 0.52 -15.52 7.38
C TRP A 409 -0.10 -14.17 7.76
N THR A 410 -1.10 -13.76 7.01
CA THR A 410 -1.83 -12.52 7.26
C THR A 410 -3.34 -12.79 7.32
N ILE A 411 -3.95 -12.35 8.42
CA ILE A 411 -5.40 -12.20 8.55
C ILE A 411 -5.73 -10.76 8.17
N ARG A 412 -6.53 -10.59 7.11
CA ARG A 412 -7.02 -9.30 6.68
C ARG A 412 -8.53 -9.23 6.88
N ALA A 413 -8.99 -8.39 7.80
CA ALA A 413 -10.40 -8.16 8.06
C ALA A 413 -10.81 -6.78 7.55
N THR A 414 -11.81 -6.72 6.66
CA THR A 414 -12.33 -5.46 6.12
C THR A 414 -13.82 -5.33 6.35
N ASN A 415 -14.34 -4.10 6.42
CA ASN A 415 -15.77 -3.89 6.59
C ASN A 415 -16.56 -4.36 5.35
N ASN A 416 -16.24 -3.83 4.17
CA ASN A 416 -16.93 -4.12 2.91
C ASN A 416 -15.99 -4.29 1.71
N GLY A 417 -14.67 -4.33 1.97
CA GLY A 417 -13.65 -4.62 0.98
C GLY A 417 -13.42 -6.12 0.80
N TYR A 418 -12.16 -6.49 0.55
CA TYR A 418 -11.74 -7.88 0.46
C TYR A 418 -11.12 -8.33 1.78
N SER A 419 -11.90 -9.02 2.61
CA SER A 419 -11.34 -9.79 3.73
C SER A 419 -10.65 -11.04 3.19
N ALA A 420 -9.51 -11.41 3.76
CA ALA A 420 -8.73 -12.51 3.24
C ALA A 420 -7.89 -13.20 4.32
N ILE A 421 -7.64 -14.49 4.13
CA ILE A 421 -6.56 -15.23 4.77
C ILE A 421 -5.48 -15.44 3.71
N ILE A 422 -4.27 -14.95 3.99
CA ILE A 422 -3.16 -14.92 3.05
C ILE A 422 -2.00 -15.73 3.64
N SER A 423 -1.48 -16.69 2.88
CA SER A 423 -0.32 -17.48 3.33
C SER A 423 0.97 -16.66 3.35
N ASN A 424 1.99 -17.16 4.00
CA ASN A 424 3.35 -16.60 4.00
C ASN A 424 3.99 -16.51 2.60
N LYS A 425 3.44 -17.23 1.62
CA LYS A 425 3.84 -17.18 0.21
C LYS A 425 3.05 -16.16 -0.60
N GLY A 426 2.12 -15.42 0.03
CA GLY A 426 1.25 -14.43 -0.62
C GLY A 426 0.05 -15.02 -1.37
N THR A 427 -0.18 -16.33 -1.25
CA THR A 427 -1.36 -16.99 -1.82
C THR A 427 -2.58 -16.61 -1.00
N ILE A 428 -3.65 -16.20 -1.68
CA ILE A 428 -4.95 -15.97 -1.05
C ILE A 428 -5.60 -17.34 -0.83
N VAL A 429 -5.66 -17.76 0.44
CA VAL A 429 -6.25 -19.06 0.84
C VAL A 429 -7.77 -18.95 0.91
N MET A 430 -8.25 -17.85 1.49
CA MET A 430 -9.67 -17.52 1.58
C MET A 430 -9.87 -16.05 1.20
N LEU A 431 -10.93 -15.75 0.48
CA LEU A 431 -11.30 -14.41 0.03
C LEU A 431 -12.79 -14.19 0.20
N SER A 432 -13.18 -13.07 0.78
CA SER A 432 -14.57 -12.64 0.88
C SER A 432 -15.05 -12.00 -0.42
N ASP A 433 -16.36 -11.98 -0.61
CA ASP A 433 -16.99 -11.09 -1.57
C ASP A 433 -17.00 -9.66 -1.05
N LYS A 434 -16.81 -8.70 -1.97
CA LYS A 434 -16.89 -7.28 -1.65
C LYS A 434 -18.35 -6.86 -1.43
N ASN A 435 -18.59 -5.89 -0.55
CA ASN A 435 -19.92 -5.34 -0.25
C ASN A 435 -20.94 -6.40 0.21
N SER A 436 -20.49 -7.43 0.90
CA SER A 436 -21.31 -8.56 1.36
C SER A 436 -21.16 -8.77 2.87
N LYS A 437 -22.29 -8.92 3.58
CA LYS A 437 -22.34 -9.31 5.00
C LYS A 437 -22.06 -10.81 5.08
N GLN A 438 -20.93 -11.20 5.66
CA GLN A 438 -20.50 -12.61 5.70
C GLN A 438 -19.49 -12.89 6.79
N ILE A 439 -19.28 -14.18 7.06
CA ILE A 439 -18.17 -14.71 7.84
C ILE A 439 -17.20 -15.40 6.88
N LEU A 440 -15.92 -15.15 7.05
CA LEU A 440 -14.85 -15.85 6.35
C LEU A 440 -14.09 -16.71 7.35
N GLU A 441 -14.22 -18.03 7.24
CA GLU A 441 -13.51 -18.99 8.10
C GLU A 441 -12.39 -19.68 7.33
N GLY A 442 -11.28 -19.90 7.98
CA GLY A 442 -10.14 -20.61 7.41
C GLY A 442 -9.04 -20.82 8.45
N HIS A 443 -7.93 -21.40 8.02
CA HIS A 443 -6.82 -21.74 8.91
C HIS A 443 -5.60 -20.93 8.57
N VAL A 444 -4.83 -20.56 9.60
CA VAL A 444 -3.53 -19.90 9.50
C VAL A 444 -2.46 -20.73 10.18
N GLN A 445 -1.19 -20.50 9.80
CA GLN A 445 -0.04 -21.11 10.46
C GLN A 445 0.78 -20.03 11.16
N LEU A 446 1.20 -20.29 12.39
CA LEU A 446 2.15 -19.45 13.09
C LEU A 446 3.56 -19.75 12.59
N ILE A 447 4.26 -18.73 12.14
CA ILE A 447 5.62 -18.89 11.61
C ILE A 447 6.58 -18.04 12.43
N GLU A 448 7.53 -18.69 13.05
CA GLU A 448 8.65 -18.05 13.73
C GLU A 448 9.78 -17.69 12.75
N GLY A 449 10.76 -16.93 13.22
CA GLY A 449 11.93 -16.55 12.43
C GLY A 449 11.71 -15.33 11.55
N ARG A 450 12.77 -14.97 10.83
CA ARG A 450 12.86 -13.71 10.07
C ARG A 450 13.48 -13.94 8.70
N THR A 451 12.98 -13.25 7.70
CA THR A 451 13.56 -13.24 6.34
C THR A 451 14.78 -12.32 6.29
N PHE A 452 15.57 -12.41 5.22
CA PHE A 452 16.65 -11.47 4.95
C PHE A 452 16.12 -10.02 4.88
N TYR A 453 15.00 -9.83 4.16
CA TYR A 453 14.32 -8.54 4.11
C TYR A 453 13.88 -8.05 5.51
N SER A 454 13.27 -8.89 6.34
CA SER A 454 12.81 -8.48 7.66
C SER A 454 13.96 -8.10 8.61
N LEU A 455 15.16 -8.66 8.39
CA LEU A 455 16.37 -8.29 9.13
C LEU A 455 16.93 -6.94 8.68
N TYR A 456 17.16 -6.78 7.39
CA TYR A 456 17.92 -5.66 6.83
C TYR A 456 17.06 -4.60 6.15
N GLY A 457 15.82 -4.91 5.80
CA GLY A 457 14.92 -4.01 5.05
C GLY A 457 15.48 -3.65 3.68
N TYR A 458 15.29 -2.42 3.28
CA TYR A 458 15.74 -1.90 1.99
C TYR A 458 17.14 -1.26 2.01
N ILE A 459 17.85 -1.34 3.16
CA ILE A 459 19.09 -0.56 3.38
C ILE A 459 20.15 -0.82 2.32
N LEU A 460 20.29 -2.07 1.86
CA LEU A 460 21.27 -2.44 0.84
C LEU A 460 21.05 -1.68 -0.46
N PHE A 461 19.81 -1.64 -0.95
CA PHE A 461 19.46 -0.98 -2.22
C PHE A 461 19.56 0.52 -2.13
N TYR A 462 19.20 1.11 -0.99
CA TYR A 462 19.37 2.56 -0.76
C TYR A 462 20.84 2.94 -0.63
N LEU A 463 21.69 2.16 0.04
CA LEU A 463 23.12 2.40 0.10
C LEU A 463 23.77 2.35 -1.29
N ILE A 464 23.45 1.32 -2.08
CA ILE A 464 23.91 1.22 -3.48
C ILE A 464 23.49 2.45 -4.26
N SER A 465 22.24 2.87 -4.14
CA SER A 465 21.70 4.02 -4.85
C SER A 465 22.38 5.33 -4.44
N CYS A 466 22.58 5.54 -3.14
CA CYS A 466 23.32 6.70 -2.66
C CYS A 466 24.76 6.73 -3.20
N ILE A 467 25.46 5.60 -3.19
CA ILE A 467 26.84 5.50 -3.74
C ILE A 467 26.87 5.92 -5.20
N PHE A 468 25.98 5.36 -6.05
CA PHE A 468 25.97 5.70 -7.49
C PHE A 468 25.64 7.17 -7.75
N VAL A 469 24.70 7.75 -7.00
CA VAL A 469 24.35 9.18 -7.13
C VAL A 469 25.51 10.06 -6.68
N LEU A 470 26.14 9.76 -5.54
CA LEU A 470 27.30 10.53 -5.05
C LEU A 470 28.49 10.42 -6.00
N LEU A 471 28.77 9.24 -6.56
CA LEU A 471 29.80 9.06 -7.57
C LEU A 471 29.50 9.85 -8.86
N ALA A 472 28.24 9.95 -9.27
CA ALA A 472 27.85 10.75 -10.42
C ALA A 472 28.11 12.24 -10.18
N ILE A 473 27.75 12.73 -8.98
CA ILE A 473 28.01 14.11 -8.55
C ILE A 473 29.52 14.38 -8.49
N TYR A 474 30.31 13.51 -7.85
CA TYR A 474 31.75 13.64 -7.73
C TYR A 474 32.46 13.72 -9.11
N ARG A 475 32.12 12.79 -10.02
CA ARG A 475 32.68 12.78 -11.40
C ARG A 475 32.42 14.06 -12.15
N LYS A 476 31.27 14.66 -11.95
CA LYS A 476 30.91 15.94 -12.55
C LYS A 476 31.85 17.06 -12.10
N PHE A 477 32.05 17.18 -10.77
CA PHE A 477 32.91 18.24 -10.20
C PHE A 477 34.38 18.04 -10.56
N LYS A 478 34.85 16.78 -10.73
CA LYS A 478 36.23 16.50 -11.14
C LYS A 478 36.50 16.83 -12.63
N ASN A 479 35.48 16.77 -13.49
CA ASN A 479 35.57 16.99 -14.92
C ASN A 479 35.11 18.41 -15.36
N ALA A 480 34.69 19.26 -14.43
CA ALA A 480 34.34 20.66 -14.61
C ALA A 480 35.55 21.54 -14.27
#